data_53a322ddd22fc6b7a5256b3ed5177f7f
#
_entry.id   53a322ddd22fc6b7a5256b3ed5177f7f
#
_cell.length_a   1.000
_cell.length_b   1.000
_cell.length_c   1.000
_cell.angle_alpha   90.00
_cell.angle_beta   90.00
_cell.angle_gamma   90.00
#
_symmetry.space_group_name_H-M   'P 1'
#
loop_
_entity.id
_entity.type
_entity.pdbx_description
1 polymer ?
#
loop_
_entity_poly.entity_id
_entity_poly.type
_entity_poly.pdbx_seq_one_letter_code
_entity_poly.pdbx_strand_id
1 'polypeptide(L)'
;MITVQSGCDLHPVDATTAEGRLLLTSFVWPFDLDRHTRLGSALAIAATRPMRIDKASASSWLPRALAADRDELPVVWHSITQMYWPNDELTAVESILSDYGSSSRLGEVGLEYHPDGQRGAEPELRTRLWDPDSGPSIRERLIGTAHDHGIPVKLASSRR
;
A
#
# COMPACT_ATOMS: atom_id res chain seq x y z
N MET A 1 9.22 -10.26 -11.27
CA MET A 1 8.47 -9.34 -12.18
C MET A 1 7.06 -9.22 -11.63
N ILE A 2 6.47 -8.01 -11.58
CA ILE A 2 5.06 -7.84 -11.19
C ILE A 2 4.23 -8.17 -12.44
N THR A 3 3.32 -9.13 -12.31
CA THR A 3 2.56 -9.70 -13.43
C THR A 3 1.13 -9.17 -13.50
N VAL A 4 0.51 -8.93 -12.33
CA VAL A 4 -0.84 -8.37 -12.22
C VAL A 4 -0.83 -7.26 -11.18
N GLN A 5 -1.54 -6.16 -11.48
CA GLN A 5 -1.76 -5.06 -10.54
C GLN A 5 -3.24 -4.72 -10.52
N SER A 6 -3.79 -4.61 -9.33
CA SER A 6 -5.15 -4.13 -9.08
C SER A 6 -5.19 -3.44 -7.73
N GLY A 7 -6.17 -2.60 -7.51
CA GLY A 7 -6.31 -1.89 -6.24
C GLY A 7 -7.74 -1.47 -5.97
N CYS A 8 -7.97 -0.93 -4.79
CA CYS A 8 -9.24 -0.33 -4.42
C CYS A 8 -9.03 1.02 -3.73
N ASP A 9 -10.04 1.85 -3.81
CA ASP A 9 -10.16 3.12 -3.10
C ASP A 9 -11.65 3.43 -2.91
N LEU A 10 -12.03 4.13 -1.84
CA LEU A 10 -13.40 4.55 -1.62
C LEU A 10 -13.87 5.59 -2.66
N HIS A 11 -12.93 6.40 -3.13
CA HIS A 11 -13.15 7.48 -4.10
C HIS A 11 -12.03 7.50 -5.16
N PRO A 12 -11.95 6.46 -6.00
CA PRO A 12 -10.85 6.33 -6.94
C PRO A 12 -10.83 7.48 -7.95
N VAL A 13 -9.63 8.04 -8.14
CA VAL A 13 -9.41 9.10 -9.13
C VAL A 13 -8.89 8.49 -10.41
N ASP A 14 -9.57 8.73 -11.51
CA ASP A 14 -9.11 8.27 -12.83
C ASP A 14 -8.01 9.18 -13.37
N ALA A 15 -6.76 8.75 -13.20
CA ALA A 15 -5.57 9.46 -13.65
C ALA A 15 -5.45 9.55 -15.19
N THR A 16 -6.29 8.86 -15.95
CA THR A 16 -6.30 8.92 -17.42
C THR A 16 -7.10 10.10 -17.96
N THR A 17 -8.03 10.64 -17.15
CA THR A 17 -8.86 11.78 -17.52
C THR A 17 -8.17 13.12 -17.20
N ALA A 18 -8.56 14.17 -17.90
CA ALA A 18 -8.07 15.53 -17.62
C ALA A 18 -8.49 16.02 -16.23
N GLU A 19 -9.72 15.72 -15.81
CA GLU A 19 -10.27 16.07 -14.50
C GLU A 19 -9.51 15.37 -13.37
N GLY A 20 -9.32 14.05 -13.49
CA GLY A 20 -8.57 13.27 -12.49
C GLY A 20 -7.12 13.72 -12.38
N ARG A 21 -6.46 14.06 -13.49
CA ARG A 21 -5.10 14.60 -13.49
C ARG A 21 -5.04 15.95 -12.79
N LEU A 22 -5.99 16.84 -13.06
CA LEU A 22 -6.09 18.12 -12.39
C LEU A 22 -6.31 17.96 -10.87
N LEU A 23 -7.22 17.07 -10.49
CA LEU A 23 -7.50 16.77 -9.08
C LEU A 23 -6.25 16.23 -8.37
N LEU A 24 -5.55 15.25 -8.93
CA LEU A 24 -4.30 14.73 -8.36
C LEU A 24 -3.21 15.80 -8.25
N THR A 25 -3.12 16.70 -9.24
CA THR A 25 -2.18 17.81 -9.21
C THR A 25 -2.51 18.81 -8.11
N SER A 26 -3.79 19.02 -7.81
CA SER A 26 -4.23 19.96 -6.76
C SER A 26 -3.84 19.54 -5.35
N PHE A 27 -3.52 18.26 -5.13
CA PHE A 27 -3.02 17.75 -3.84
C PHE A 27 -1.54 18.00 -3.61
N VAL A 28 -0.82 18.52 -4.61
CA VAL A 28 0.60 18.85 -4.47
C VAL A 28 0.74 20.34 -4.20
N TRP A 29 1.49 20.70 -3.14
CA TRP A 29 1.76 22.10 -2.81
C TRP A 29 2.46 22.81 -4.00
N PRO A 30 2.08 24.04 -4.36
CA PRO A 30 2.58 24.73 -5.55
C PRO A 30 4.10 24.86 -5.61
N PHE A 31 4.76 24.90 -4.45
CA PHE A 31 6.22 25.09 -4.37
C PHE A 31 7.00 23.77 -4.29
N ASP A 32 6.33 22.61 -4.22
CA ASP A 32 6.99 21.30 -4.22
C ASP A 32 7.24 20.83 -5.65
N LEU A 33 8.22 21.44 -6.30
CA LEU A 33 8.54 21.20 -7.71
C LEU A 33 8.97 19.74 -7.97
N ASP A 34 9.69 19.14 -7.04
CA ASP A 34 10.13 17.75 -7.17
C ASP A 34 8.93 16.80 -7.14
N ARG A 35 7.96 17.06 -6.29
CA ARG A 35 6.73 16.26 -6.22
C ARG A 35 5.87 16.46 -7.47
N HIS A 36 5.78 17.67 -8.00
CA HIS A 36 5.12 17.92 -9.29
C HIS A 36 5.78 17.14 -10.42
N THR A 37 7.12 17.13 -10.48
CA THR A 37 7.87 16.36 -11.48
C THR A 37 7.60 14.87 -11.37
N ARG A 38 7.63 14.32 -10.16
CA ARG A 38 7.29 12.89 -9.91
C ARG A 38 5.86 12.56 -10.30
N LEU A 39 4.90 13.41 -9.90
CA LEU A 39 3.49 13.23 -10.26
C LEU A 39 3.32 13.26 -11.78
N GLY A 40 3.94 14.23 -12.48
CA GLY A 40 3.90 14.31 -13.94
C GLY A 40 4.38 13.01 -14.60
N SER A 41 5.48 12.46 -14.11
CA SER A 41 6.02 11.18 -14.59
C SER A 41 5.07 10.00 -14.30
N ALA A 42 4.48 9.95 -13.11
CA ALA A 42 3.50 8.92 -12.74
C ALA A 42 2.22 8.99 -13.61
N LEU A 43 1.72 10.20 -13.87
CA LEU A 43 0.56 10.42 -14.76
C LEU A 43 0.85 10.02 -16.21
N ALA A 44 2.08 10.24 -16.69
CA ALA A 44 2.50 9.78 -18.02
C ALA A 44 2.51 8.23 -18.11
N ILE A 45 2.99 7.56 -17.07
CA ILE A 45 2.94 6.09 -16.98
C ILE A 45 1.49 5.59 -16.93
N ALA A 46 0.65 6.19 -16.08
CA ALA A 46 -0.76 5.82 -15.95
C ALA A 46 -1.53 5.96 -17.27
N ALA A 47 -1.20 6.95 -18.09
CA ALA A 47 -1.80 7.14 -19.41
C ALA A 47 -1.49 6.00 -20.39
N THR A 48 -0.31 5.35 -20.26
CA THR A 48 0.11 4.25 -21.14
C THR A 48 -0.16 2.87 -20.55
N ARG A 49 -0.31 2.78 -19.24
CA ARG A 49 -0.57 1.54 -18.49
C ARG A 49 -1.65 1.81 -17.45
N PRO A 50 -2.91 1.98 -17.86
CA PRO A 50 -3.99 2.25 -16.92
C PRO A 50 -4.14 1.06 -15.97
N MET A 51 -4.13 1.36 -14.67
CA MET A 51 -4.43 0.39 -13.64
C MET A 51 -5.89 0.55 -13.22
N ARG A 52 -6.61 -0.56 -13.12
CA ARG A 52 -7.96 -0.54 -12.61
C ARG A 52 -7.94 -0.41 -11.09
N ILE A 53 -8.59 0.64 -10.59
CA ILE A 53 -8.86 0.84 -9.16
C ILE A 53 -10.37 0.66 -8.95
N ASP A 54 -10.74 -0.34 -8.18
CA ASP A 54 -12.15 -0.60 -7.85
C ASP A 54 -12.62 0.38 -6.78
N LYS A 55 -13.87 0.86 -6.91
CA LYS A 55 -14.50 1.66 -5.84
C LYS A 55 -15.00 0.72 -4.76
N ALA A 56 -14.21 0.55 -3.70
CA ALA A 56 -14.50 -0.37 -2.59
C ALA A 56 -13.66 -0.03 -1.36
N SER A 57 -14.09 -0.49 -0.18
CA SER A 57 -13.22 -0.54 0.99
C SER A 57 -12.22 -1.71 0.86
N ALA A 58 -11.11 -1.65 1.58
CA ALA A 58 -10.10 -2.69 1.55
C ALA A 58 -10.65 -4.04 2.03
N SER A 59 -11.42 -4.05 3.13
CA SER A 59 -12.03 -5.26 3.68
C SER A 59 -13.03 -5.92 2.74
N SER A 60 -13.78 -5.16 1.96
CA SER A 60 -14.73 -5.70 0.97
C SER A 60 -14.05 -6.17 -0.33
N TRP A 61 -12.90 -5.60 -0.66
CA TRP A 61 -12.17 -5.86 -1.90
C TRP A 61 -11.17 -7.01 -1.80
N LEU A 62 -10.41 -7.07 -0.70
CA LEU A 62 -9.32 -8.05 -0.49
C LEU A 62 -9.74 -9.50 -0.69
N PRO A 63 -10.90 -9.98 -0.16
CA PRO A 63 -11.28 -11.38 -0.34
C PRO A 63 -11.35 -11.81 -1.80
N ARG A 64 -11.86 -10.95 -2.68
CA ARG A 64 -11.91 -11.22 -4.12
C ARG A 64 -10.53 -11.15 -4.78
N ALA A 65 -9.73 -10.20 -4.36
CA ALA A 65 -8.39 -10.00 -4.93
C ALA A 65 -7.45 -11.16 -4.57
N LEU A 66 -7.58 -11.69 -3.37
CA LEU A 66 -6.78 -12.81 -2.86
C LEU A 66 -7.30 -14.18 -3.34
N ALA A 67 -8.62 -14.30 -3.60
CA ALA A 67 -9.21 -15.56 -4.08
C ALA A 67 -8.85 -15.92 -5.53
N ALA A 68 -8.22 -15.01 -6.29
CA ALA A 68 -7.76 -15.30 -7.64
C ALA A 68 -6.67 -16.38 -7.58
N ASP A 69 -6.95 -17.53 -8.21
CA ASP A 69 -6.00 -18.64 -8.32
C ASP A 69 -4.75 -18.17 -9.10
N ARG A 70 -3.62 -18.16 -8.42
CA ARG A 70 -2.35 -17.67 -8.97
C ARG A 70 -1.22 -18.53 -8.42
N ASP A 71 -0.34 -18.98 -9.31
CA ASP A 71 0.94 -19.61 -8.93
C ASP A 71 1.94 -18.61 -8.31
N GLU A 72 1.56 -17.34 -8.19
CA GLU A 72 2.44 -16.25 -7.82
C GLU A 72 2.16 -15.80 -6.38
N LEU A 73 3.19 -15.23 -5.73
CA LEU A 73 3.05 -14.63 -4.42
C LEU A 73 2.20 -13.36 -4.50
N PRO A 74 0.99 -13.31 -3.94
CA PRO A 74 0.27 -12.06 -3.80
C PRO A 74 1.00 -11.15 -2.81
N VAL A 75 1.08 -9.86 -3.16
CA VAL A 75 1.64 -8.83 -2.28
C VAL A 75 0.62 -7.71 -2.13
N VAL A 76 0.19 -7.47 -0.90
CA VAL A 76 -0.65 -6.34 -0.54
C VAL A 76 0.25 -5.15 -0.23
N TRP A 77 -0.01 -4.02 -0.89
CA TRP A 77 0.69 -2.77 -0.65
C TRP A 77 -0.28 -1.68 -0.20
N HIS A 78 0.08 -0.95 0.85
CA HIS A 78 -0.66 0.23 1.29
C HIS A 78 0.30 1.29 1.85
N SER A 79 -0.12 2.56 1.81
CA SER A 79 0.73 3.67 2.23
C SER A 79 -0.12 4.83 2.75
N ILE A 80 0.11 5.20 4.02
CA ILE A 80 -0.56 6.33 4.70
C ILE A 80 -2.09 6.28 4.53
N THR A 81 -2.66 5.10 4.69
CA THR A 81 -4.10 4.88 4.56
C THR A 81 -4.77 4.45 5.86
N GLN A 82 -4.05 3.68 6.68
CA GLN A 82 -4.62 3.09 7.91
C GLN A 82 -5.08 4.14 8.91
N MET A 83 -4.41 5.30 8.94
CA MET A 83 -4.81 6.41 9.82
C MET A 83 -6.19 7.00 9.50
N TYR A 84 -6.73 6.74 8.31
CA TYR A 84 -8.07 7.17 7.87
C TYR A 84 -9.12 6.08 8.00
N TRP A 85 -8.72 4.85 8.35
CA TRP A 85 -9.65 3.74 8.46
C TRP A 85 -10.33 3.72 9.83
N PRO A 86 -11.63 3.43 9.88
CA PRO A 86 -12.29 3.11 11.14
C PRO A 86 -11.69 1.84 11.75
N ASN A 87 -11.81 1.68 13.07
CA ASN A 87 -11.24 0.52 13.78
C ASN A 87 -11.79 -0.82 13.30
N ASP A 88 -13.05 -0.88 12.88
CA ASP A 88 -13.67 -2.08 12.32
C ASP A 88 -13.07 -2.44 10.95
N GLU A 89 -12.74 -1.46 10.12
CA GLU A 89 -12.04 -1.70 8.85
C GLU A 89 -10.63 -2.24 9.09
N LEU A 90 -9.87 -1.63 10.02
CA LEU A 90 -8.54 -2.11 10.42
C LEU A 90 -8.60 -3.57 10.89
N THR A 91 -9.53 -3.89 11.78
CA THR A 91 -9.72 -5.25 12.32
C THR A 91 -10.11 -6.23 11.23
N ALA A 92 -11.01 -5.84 10.34
CA ALA A 92 -11.46 -6.70 9.25
C ALA A 92 -10.34 -7.00 8.25
N VAL A 93 -9.56 -6.00 7.86
CA VAL A 93 -8.40 -6.18 6.96
C VAL A 93 -7.37 -7.10 7.60
N GLU A 94 -7.02 -6.88 8.87
CA GLU A 94 -6.06 -7.74 9.59
C GLU A 94 -6.53 -9.20 9.68
N SER A 95 -7.83 -9.42 9.95
CA SER A 95 -8.41 -10.77 9.96
C SER A 95 -8.30 -11.43 8.59
N ILE A 96 -8.65 -10.72 7.51
CA ILE A 96 -8.57 -11.24 6.14
C ILE A 96 -7.14 -11.65 5.76
N LEU A 97 -6.16 -10.80 6.06
CA LEU A 97 -4.75 -11.09 5.77
C LEU A 97 -4.24 -12.29 6.58
N SER A 98 -4.60 -12.35 7.86
CA SER A 98 -4.22 -13.43 8.75
C SER A 98 -4.86 -14.77 8.35
N ASP A 99 -6.15 -14.76 8.02
CA ASP A 99 -6.90 -15.95 7.60
C ASP A 99 -6.35 -16.50 6.28
N TYR A 100 -6.10 -15.63 5.28
CA TYR A 100 -5.49 -16.03 4.03
C TYR A 100 -4.06 -16.55 4.24
N GLY A 101 -3.26 -15.82 5.00
CA GLY A 101 -1.86 -16.15 5.28
C GLY A 101 -1.69 -17.43 6.10
N SER A 102 -2.72 -17.88 6.83
CA SER A 102 -2.70 -19.14 7.59
C SER A 102 -2.63 -20.39 6.70
N SER A 103 -3.11 -20.29 5.46
CA SER A 103 -3.19 -21.39 4.50
C SER A 103 -2.45 -21.16 3.19
N SER A 104 -2.02 -19.93 2.91
CA SER A 104 -1.40 -19.55 1.65
C SER A 104 -0.27 -18.55 1.87
N ARG A 105 0.70 -18.54 0.95
CA ARG A 105 1.77 -17.54 1.00
C ARG A 105 1.23 -16.16 0.67
N LEU A 106 1.60 -15.17 1.48
CA LEU A 106 1.19 -13.78 1.33
C LEU A 106 2.33 -12.85 1.75
N GLY A 107 2.61 -11.84 0.95
CA GLY A 107 3.43 -10.71 1.33
C GLY A 107 2.58 -9.48 1.63
N GLU A 108 3.00 -8.69 2.59
CA GLU A 108 2.46 -7.36 2.82
C GLU A 108 3.61 -6.35 2.94
N VAL A 109 3.41 -5.19 2.36
CA VAL A 109 4.32 -4.06 2.46
C VAL A 109 3.51 -2.83 2.84
N GLY A 110 3.77 -2.27 4.00
CA GLY A 110 3.08 -1.08 4.52
C GLY A 110 4.05 0.06 4.79
N LEU A 111 3.68 1.26 4.39
CA LEU A 111 4.28 2.49 4.88
C LEU A 111 3.22 3.22 5.69
N GLU A 112 3.26 3.08 7.02
CA GLU A 112 2.21 3.59 7.89
C GLU A 112 2.79 4.18 9.18
N TYR A 113 2.02 5.02 9.84
CA TYR A 113 2.35 5.46 11.19
C TYR A 113 2.18 4.30 12.16
N HIS A 114 3.13 4.14 13.07
CA HIS A 114 2.98 3.17 14.15
C HIS A 114 1.78 3.55 15.03
N PRO A 115 0.89 2.62 15.40
CA PRO A 115 -0.31 2.92 16.20
C PRO A 115 0.00 3.65 17.51
N ASP A 116 1.11 3.27 18.16
CA ASP A 116 1.60 3.88 19.40
C ASP A 116 2.63 4.99 19.14
N GLY A 117 2.75 5.43 17.87
CA GLY A 117 3.74 6.42 17.46
C GLY A 117 3.51 7.78 18.11
N GLN A 118 4.58 8.43 18.53
CA GLN A 118 4.51 9.80 19.04
C GLN A 118 4.12 10.77 17.93
N ARG A 119 3.41 11.84 18.28
CA ARG A 119 3.05 12.90 17.33
C ARG A 119 4.32 13.47 16.66
N GLY A 120 4.38 13.39 15.33
CA GLY A 120 5.54 13.81 14.55
C GLY A 120 6.58 12.70 14.28
N ALA A 121 6.29 11.45 14.67
CA ALA A 121 7.08 10.30 14.22
C ALA A 121 6.97 10.14 12.70
N GLU A 122 8.06 9.67 12.07
CA GLU A 122 8.02 9.31 10.65
C GLU A 122 7.27 7.99 10.46
N PRO A 123 6.52 7.83 9.34
CA PRO A 123 5.96 6.53 8.98
C PRO A 123 7.01 5.44 8.85
N GLU A 124 6.65 4.25 9.25
CA GLU A 124 7.48 3.07 9.20
C GLU A 124 7.20 2.25 7.94
N LEU A 125 8.25 1.91 7.21
CA LEU A 125 8.19 0.94 6.13
C LEU A 125 8.40 -0.46 6.71
N ARG A 126 7.34 -1.26 6.71
CA ARG A 126 7.33 -2.62 7.24
C ARG A 126 6.95 -3.64 6.18
N THR A 127 7.44 -4.84 6.36
CA THR A 127 7.00 -6.00 5.58
C THR A 127 6.55 -7.10 6.51
N ARG A 128 5.49 -7.81 6.10
CA ARG A 128 5.05 -9.06 6.72
C ARG A 128 5.03 -10.15 5.65
N LEU A 129 5.48 -11.34 6.00
CA LEU A 129 5.44 -12.51 5.14
C LEU A 129 4.79 -13.67 5.90
N TRP A 130 3.71 -14.17 5.38
CA TRP A 130 3.10 -15.43 5.75
C TRP A 130 3.63 -16.52 4.82
N ASP A 131 4.11 -17.60 5.39
CA ASP A 131 4.67 -18.72 4.66
C ASP A 131 4.36 -20.01 5.43
N PRO A 132 3.18 -20.61 5.19
CA PRO A 132 2.72 -21.79 5.94
C PRO A 132 3.70 -22.95 5.87
N ASP A 133 4.46 -23.10 4.78
CA ASP A 133 5.47 -24.16 4.61
C ASP A 133 6.68 -23.98 5.54
N SER A 134 6.93 -22.76 6.00
CA SER A 134 8.02 -22.42 6.92
C SER A 134 7.62 -22.42 8.39
N GLY A 135 6.36 -22.78 8.69
CA GLY A 135 5.78 -22.79 10.03
C GLY A 135 4.79 -21.65 10.29
N PRO A 136 4.07 -21.66 11.42
CA PRO A 136 2.94 -20.75 11.67
C PRO A 136 3.35 -19.29 11.99
N SER A 137 4.61 -18.93 11.90
CA SER A 137 5.08 -17.61 12.29
C SER A 137 5.07 -16.61 11.13
N ILE A 138 4.44 -15.47 11.37
CA ILE A 138 4.55 -14.29 10.50
C ILE A 138 5.97 -13.72 10.65
N ARG A 139 6.66 -13.53 9.53
CA ARG A 139 7.96 -12.85 9.52
C ARG A 139 7.72 -11.36 9.29
N GLU A 140 7.78 -10.60 10.36
CA GLU A 140 7.71 -9.14 10.29
C GLU A 140 9.09 -8.51 10.32
N ARG A 141 9.30 -7.47 9.51
CA ARG A 141 10.54 -6.70 9.47
C ARG A 141 10.26 -5.22 9.32
N LEU A 142 10.86 -4.42 10.19
CA LEU A 142 11.05 -3.00 9.96
C LEU A 142 12.17 -2.81 8.92
N ILE A 143 11.83 -2.26 7.78
CA ILE A 143 12.78 -1.94 6.69
C ILE A 143 13.41 -0.58 6.93
N GLY A 144 12.65 0.36 7.45
CA GLY A 144 13.11 1.73 7.72
C GLY A 144 11.96 2.68 8.01
N THR A 145 12.26 3.95 7.94
CA THR A 145 11.26 5.03 8.00
C THR A 145 11.30 5.86 6.74
N ALA A 146 10.23 6.54 6.43
CA ALA A 146 10.18 7.46 5.31
C ALA A 146 9.33 8.69 5.66
N HIS A 147 9.52 9.77 4.92
CA HIS A 147 8.59 10.89 4.98
C HIS A 147 7.21 10.47 4.46
N ASP A 148 6.14 11.15 4.86
CA ASP A 148 4.74 10.90 4.47
C ASP A 148 4.54 10.75 2.95
N HIS A 149 5.42 11.36 2.17
CA HIS A 149 5.42 11.31 0.72
C HIS A 149 6.40 10.28 0.13
N GLY A 150 6.87 9.33 0.96
CA GLY A 150 7.70 8.21 0.55
C GLY A 150 9.20 8.50 0.42
N ILE A 151 9.63 9.75 0.48
CA ILE A 151 11.06 10.13 0.38
C ILE A 151 11.39 11.28 1.31
N PRO A 152 12.62 11.32 1.88
CA PRO A 152 13.65 10.30 1.80
C PRO A 152 13.29 9.04 2.58
N VAL A 153 13.84 7.88 2.16
CA VAL A 153 13.77 6.63 2.92
C VAL A 153 15.04 6.48 3.74
N LYS A 154 14.89 6.20 5.04
CA LYS A 154 15.99 5.92 5.97
C LYS A 154 15.92 4.44 6.33
N LEU A 155 16.87 3.64 5.86
CA LEU A 155 16.88 2.21 6.15
C LEU A 155 17.20 1.95 7.62
N ALA A 156 16.50 1.00 8.23
CA ALA A 156 16.82 0.51 9.55
C ALA A 156 18.22 -0.14 9.52
N SER A 157 19.05 0.16 10.53
CA SER A 157 20.34 -0.50 10.66
C SER A 157 20.10 -2.00 10.87
N SER A 158 20.65 -2.84 9.99
CA SER A 158 20.64 -4.28 10.20
C SER A 158 21.45 -4.58 11.46
N ARG A 159 20.81 -4.88 12.59
CA ARG A 159 21.51 -5.53 13.69
C ARG A 159 21.91 -6.91 13.18
N ARG A 160 23.21 -7.12 13.05
CA ARG A 160 23.81 -8.44 12.80
C ARG A 160 23.63 -9.33 14.02
#